data_72f5f72acbb5b13ceb8171e74b8a4815
#
_entry.id   72f5f72acbb5b13ceb8171e74b8a4815
#
_cell.length_a   1.000
_cell.length_b   1.000
_cell.length_c   1.000
_cell.angle_alpha   90.00
_cell.angle_beta   90.00
_cell.angle_gamma   90.00
#
_symmetry.space_group_name_H-M   'P 1'
#
loop_
_entity.id
_entity.type
_entity.pdbx_description
1 polymer ?
#
loop_
_entity_poly.entity_id
_entity_poly.type
_entity_poly.pdbx_seq_one_letter_code
_entity_poly.pdbx_strand_id
1 'polypeptide(L)'
;KLIYSYKILDNDLFWNIFFLIYSNNYNNNKLIMNNLLEGIAVLDFPKCKGKVIISETTKNDTLLFSVSLKGLKPGKHGFHIHEAGNLSEGCGSCCSHFNPLGKTHGGLDDGLNRHLGDLGNIEADKNGNCETTMYVKHLRLRGNKYNIMGRSIVVHADPDDLGKGGNMESLKTGNAGKRIGCAVIGYKTGYYF
;
A
#
# COMPACT_ATOMS: atom_id res chain seq x y z
N LYS A 1 8.57 59.87 31.25
CA LYS A 1 9.52 58.80 30.87
C LYS A 1 9.03 57.47 31.48
N LEU A 2 8.31 56.68 30.69
CA LEU A 2 7.97 55.31 31.03
C LEU A 2 9.13 54.42 30.59
N ILE A 3 9.77 53.77 31.56
CA ILE A 3 10.77 52.72 31.32
C ILE A 3 10.05 51.40 31.37
N TYR A 4 9.86 50.78 30.19
CA TYR A 4 9.40 49.38 30.10
C TYR A 4 10.61 48.50 30.42
N SER A 5 10.59 47.87 31.59
CA SER A 5 11.53 46.80 31.94
C SER A 5 11.03 45.50 31.27
N TYR A 6 11.71 45.07 30.23
CA TYR A 6 11.54 43.69 29.72
C TYR A 6 12.16 42.76 30.78
N LYS A 7 11.27 42.01 31.46
CA LYS A 7 11.71 40.85 32.26
C LYS A 7 12.23 39.80 31.28
N ILE A 8 13.50 39.55 31.27
CA ILE A 8 14.12 38.41 30.64
C ILE A 8 13.52 37.19 31.32
N LEU A 9 12.67 36.43 30.60
CA LEU A 9 12.20 35.11 31.05
C LEU A 9 13.44 34.22 31.24
N ASP A 10 13.56 33.58 32.41
CA ASP A 10 14.63 32.66 32.76
C ASP A 10 14.89 31.69 31.63
N ASN A 11 16.09 31.71 31.08
CA ASN A 11 16.54 30.78 30.03
C ASN A 11 16.28 29.32 30.41
N ASP A 12 16.40 29.00 31.70
CA ASP A 12 16.15 27.64 32.22
C ASP A 12 14.69 27.21 32.09
N LEU A 13 13.74 28.13 32.27
CA LEU A 13 12.32 27.81 32.10
C LEU A 13 11.96 27.56 30.60
N PHE A 14 12.56 28.37 29.70
CA PHE A 14 12.37 28.21 28.25
C PHE A 14 12.95 26.88 27.77
N TRP A 15 14.16 26.53 28.18
CA TRP A 15 14.81 25.27 27.83
C TRP A 15 14.09 24.06 28.44
N ASN A 16 13.58 24.16 29.67
CA ASN A 16 12.78 23.10 30.29
C ASN A 16 11.44 22.87 29.57
N ILE A 17 10.73 23.92 29.18
CA ILE A 17 9.50 23.81 28.41
C ILE A 17 9.79 23.24 27.03
N PHE A 18 10.83 23.71 26.34
CA PHE A 18 11.24 23.21 25.03
C PHE A 18 11.59 21.73 25.09
N PHE A 19 12.36 21.30 26.10
CA PHE A 19 12.75 19.92 26.33
C PHE A 19 11.54 19.02 26.63
N LEU A 20 10.59 19.50 27.45
CA LEU A 20 9.33 18.80 27.75
C LEU A 20 8.46 18.63 26.49
N ILE A 21 8.33 19.66 25.68
CA ILE A 21 7.57 19.59 24.43
C ILE A 21 8.26 18.64 23.44
N TYR A 22 9.59 18.72 23.33
CA TYR A 22 10.34 17.84 22.44
C TYR A 22 10.28 16.37 22.87
N SER A 23 10.45 16.08 24.18
CA SER A 23 10.38 14.72 24.73
C SER A 23 8.96 14.13 24.64
N ASN A 24 7.91 14.93 24.87
CA ASN A 24 6.53 14.49 24.69
C ASN A 24 6.20 14.20 23.21
N ASN A 25 6.64 15.05 22.29
CA ASN A 25 6.48 14.82 20.87
C ASN A 25 7.27 13.59 20.40
N TYR A 26 8.49 13.39 20.89
CA TYR A 26 9.29 12.20 20.58
C TYR A 26 8.63 10.91 21.09
N ASN A 27 8.15 10.90 22.34
CA ASN A 27 7.48 9.76 22.94
C ASN A 27 6.13 9.46 22.25
N ASN A 28 5.33 10.49 21.92
CA ASN A 28 4.10 10.33 21.16
C ASN A 28 4.35 9.78 19.75
N ASN A 29 5.35 10.30 19.04
CA ASN A 29 5.72 9.79 17.73
C ASN A 29 6.21 8.34 17.80
N LYS A 30 7.01 7.99 18.81
CA LYS A 30 7.46 6.61 19.05
C LYS A 30 6.28 5.68 19.37
N LEU A 31 5.31 6.13 20.18
CA LEU A 31 4.10 5.37 20.48
C LEU A 31 3.24 5.18 19.24
N ILE A 32 3.07 6.21 18.42
CA ILE A 32 2.34 6.14 17.15
C ILE A 32 3.02 5.14 16.21
N MET A 33 4.34 5.23 16.04
CA MET A 33 5.11 4.31 15.18
C MET A 33 5.01 2.85 15.65
N ASN A 34 4.96 2.61 16.96
CA ASN A 34 4.83 1.26 17.53
C ASN A 34 3.43 0.67 17.33
N ASN A 35 2.42 1.47 16.97
CA ASN A 35 1.04 1.04 16.77
C ASN A 35 0.62 0.91 15.31
N LEU A 36 1.53 1.18 14.36
CA LEU A 36 1.24 1.03 12.94
C LEU A 36 1.19 -0.45 12.55
N LEU A 37 0.09 -0.87 11.93
CA LEU A 37 -0.05 -2.22 11.41
C LEU A 37 0.78 -2.43 10.14
N GLU A 38 1.29 -3.65 10.00
CA GLU A 38 1.90 -4.12 8.77
C GLU A 38 1.23 -5.40 8.28
N GLY A 39 0.89 -5.39 7.00
CA GLY A 39 0.51 -6.57 6.24
C GLY A 39 1.68 -7.09 5.42
N ILE A 40 1.63 -8.38 5.06
CA ILE A 40 2.59 -9.02 4.18
C ILE A 40 1.88 -9.96 3.22
N ALA A 41 2.32 -9.97 1.96
CA ALA A 41 1.96 -10.98 0.98
C ALA A 41 3.27 -11.60 0.45
N VAL A 42 3.42 -12.92 0.58
CA VAL A 42 4.62 -13.65 0.12
C VAL A 42 4.26 -14.44 -1.12
N LEU A 43 4.86 -14.09 -2.25
CA LEU A 43 4.65 -14.73 -3.53
C LEU A 43 5.74 -15.78 -3.77
N ASP A 44 5.35 -17.01 -4.14
CA ASP A 44 6.26 -18.09 -4.50
C ASP A 44 5.76 -18.83 -5.75
N PHE A 45 5.90 -18.18 -6.89
CA PHE A 45 5.56 -18.70 -8.20
C PHE A 45 6.81 -18.77 -9.09
N PRO A 46 6.86 -19.67 -10.10
CA PRO A 46 8.03 -19.81 -10.96
C PRO A 46 8.51 -18.52 -11.62
N LYS A 47 7.57 -17.63 -11.94
CA LYS A 47 7.81 -16.35 -12.64
C LYS A 47 7.56 -15.13 -11.77
N CYS A 48 7.35 -15.30 -10.46
CA CYS A 48 7.07 -14.19 -9.55
C CYS A 48 7.32 -14.63 -8.11
N LYS A 49 8.51 -14.34 -7.58
CA LYS A 49 8.90 -14.68 -6.20
C LYS A 49 9.29 -13.44 -5.43
N GLY A 50 8.93 -13.41 -4.16
CA GLY A 50 9.31 -12.34 -3.24
C GLY A 50 8.19 -11.95 -2.30
N LYS A 51 8.13 -10.69 -1.93
CA LYS A 51 7.16 -10.19 -0.95
C LYS A 51 6.71 -8.78 -1.25
N VAL A 52 5.51 -8.48 -0.77
CA VAL A 52 4.95 -7.13 -0.67
C VAL A 52 4.69 -6.87 0.80
N ILE A 53 5.30 -5.84 1.36
CA ILE A 53 5.02 -5.34 2.71
C ILE A 53 4.10 -4.14 2.56
N ILE A 54 3.05 -4.09 3.36
CA ILE A 54 2.05 -3.04 3.34
C ILE A 54 2.00 -2.42 4.73
N SER A 55 2.39 -1.16 4.86
CA SER A 55 2.49 -0.49 6.15
C SER A 55 1.49 0.65 6.27
N GLU A 56 0.83 0.78 7.42
CA GLU A 56 0.13 2.02 7.75
C GLU A 56 1.14 3.16 7.83
N THR A 57 0.69 4.36 7.52
CA THR A 57 1.51 5.57 7.62
C THR A 57 0.92 6.53 8.64
N THR A 58 1.68 7.52 9.06
CA THR A 58 1.17 8.61 9.92
C THR A 58 0.19 9.53 9.17
N LYS A 59 0.10 9.42 7.85
CA LYS A 59 -0.89 10.11 7.03
C LYS A 59 -2.18 9.30 7.03
N ASN A 60 -3.26 9.90 7.50
CA ASN A 60 -4.57 9.28 7.48
C ASN A 60 -4.93 8.79 6.08
N ASP A 61 -5.52 7.58 6.02
CA ASP A 61 -6.07 6.98 4.81
C ASP A 61 -5.03 6.66 3.71
N THR A 62 -3.76 6.47 4.09
CA THR A 62 -2.68 6.16 3.15
C THR A 62 -1.86 4.96 3.65
N LEU A 63 -1.71 3.95 2.79
CA LEU A 63 -0.81 2.82 3.01
C LEU A 63 0.44 2.96 2.15
N LEU A 64 1.58 2.50 2.66
CA LEU A 64 2.82 2.32 1.91
C LEU A 64 2.96 0.86 1.50
N PHE A 65 3.04 0.62 0.20
CA PHE A 65 3.38 -0.69 -0.35
C PHE A 65 4.86 -0.70 -0.70
N SER A 66 5.61 -1.65 -0.14
CA SER A 66 7.01 -1.92 -0.47
C SER A 66 7.07 -3.27 -1.19
N VAL A 67 7.38 -3.23 -2.47
CA VAL A 67 7.38 -4.39 -3.37
C VAL A 67 8.83 -4.82 -3.62
N SER A 68 9.12 -6.10 -3.36
CA SER A 68 10.41 -6.73 -3.64
C SER A 68 10.15 -8.09 -4.29
N LEU A 69 10.24 -8.13 -5.62
CA LEU A 69 9.91 -9.31 -6.43
C LEU A 69 11.03 -9.62 -7.41
N LYS A 70 11.12 -10.90 -7.82
CA LYS A 70 12.09 -11.40 -8.81
C LYS A 70 11.47 -12.46 -9.71
N GLY A 71 12.12 -12.72 -10.84
CA GLY A 71 11.72 -13.73 -11.82
C GLY A 71 10.66 -13.22 -12.81
N LEU A 72 10.36 -11.92 -12.78
CA LEU A 72 9.45 -11.28 -13.72
C LEU A 72 10.10 -11.13 -15.12
N LYS A 73 9.29 -11.03 -16.15
CA LYS A 73 9.76 -10.58 -17.45
C LYS A 73 10.14 -9.09 -17.35
N PRO A 74 11.22 -8.62 -17.95
CA PRO A 74 11.53 -7.19 -17.97
C PRO A 74 10.38 -6.33 -18.51
N GLY A 75 10.13 -5.20 -17.83
CA GLY A 75 9.08 -4.26 -18.20
C GLY A 75 7.94 -4.19 -17.18
N LYS A 76 6.82 -3.63 -17.61
CA LYS A 76 5.66 -3.36 -16.75
C LYS A 76 4.77 -4.59 -16.58
N HIS A 77 4.20 -4.71 -15.38
CA HIS A 77 3.26 -5.75 -14.99
C HIS A 77 2.09 -5.14 -14.24
N GLY A 78 0.87 -5.46 -14.61
CA GLY A 78 -0.32 -5.09 -13.85
C GLY A 78 -0.21 -5.63 -12.42
N PHE A 79 -0.54 -4.79 -11.46
CA PHE A 79 -0.41 -5.05 -10.03
C PHE A 79 -1.69 -4.64 -9.31
N HIS A 80 -2.40 -5.62 -8.76
CA HIS A 80 -3.74 -5.37 -8.23
C HIS A 80 -3.99 -6.09 -6.90
N ILE A 81 -4.96 -5.56 -6.14
CA ILE A 81 -5.59 -6.29 -5.03
C ILE A 81 -6.87 -6.91 -5.56
N HIS A 82 -6.98 -8.22 -5.43
CA HIS A 82 -8.18 -8.98 -5.75
C HIS A 82 -9.07 -9.19 -4.54
N GLU A 83 -10.35 -9.44 -4.79
CA GLU A 83 -11.40 -9.47 -3.77
C GLU A 83 -11.21 -10.59 -2.75
N ALA A 84 -10.81 -11.79 -3.19
CA ALA A 84 -10.70 -12.96 -2.34
C ALA A 84 -9.23 -13.34 -2.05
N GLY A 85 -8.97 -13.80 -0.82
CA GLY A 85 -7.73 -14.47 -0.44
C GLY A 85 -7.78 -15.99 -0.69
N ASN A 86 -8.63 -16.43 -1.60
CA ASN A 86 -8.75 -17.85 -1.95
C ASN A 86 -7.71 -18.23 -2.99
N LEU A 87 -6.84 -19.20 -2.66
CA LEU A 87 -5.80 -19.73 -3.54
C LEU A 87 -5.99 -21.22 -3.85
N SER A 88 -7.19 -21.78 -3.61
CA SER A 88 -7.46 -23.22 -3.79
C SER A 88 -7.22 -23.71 -5.22
N GLU A 89 -7.41 -22.85 -6.21
CA GLU A 89 -7.13 -23.11 -7.63
C GLU A 89 -6.06 -22.13 -8.16
N GLY A 90 -5.04 -21.87 -7.36
CA GLY A 90 -4.02 -20.87 -7.65
C GLY A 90 -4.60 -19.46 -7.72
N CYS A 91 -4.05 -18.62 -8.60
CA CYS A 91 -4.51 -17.23 -8.71
C CYS A 91 -5.90 -17.10 -9.38
N GLY A 92 -6.45 -18.17 -9.96
CA GLY A 92 -7.79 -18.18 -10.58
C GLY A 92 -8.90 -17.87 -9.57
N SER A 93 -8.79 -18.41 -8.35
CA SER A 93 -9.79 -18.28 -7.29
C SER A 93 -9.72 -16.96 -6.49
N CYS A 94 -8.80 -16.04 -6.83
CA CYS A 94 -8.72 -14.70 -6.19
C CYS A 94 -9.90 -13.78 -6.54
N CYS A 95 -10.83 -14.19 -7.39
CA CYS A 95 -11.94 -13.39 -7.92
C CYS A 95 -11.49 -12.21 -8.80
N SER A 96 -12.31 -11.14 -8.87
CA SER A 96 -12.04 -9.91 -9.61
C SER A 96 -11.20 -8.93 -8.77
N HIS A 97 -10.85 -7.79 -9.33
CA HIS A 97 -10.22 -6.70 -8.58
C HIS A 97 -11.14 -6.24 -7.44
N PHE A 98 -10.55 -5.86 -6.30
CA PHE A 98 -11.31 -5.36 -5.17
C PHE A 98 -12.02 -4.06 -5.52
N ASN A 99 -13.34 -4.14 -5.70
CA ASN A 99 -14.18 -3.05 -6.22
C ASN A 99 -15.42 -2.77 -5.34
N PRO A 100 -15.26 -2.31 -4.10
CA PRO A 100 -16.39 -2.05 -3.21
C PRO A 100 -17.25 -0.85 -3.64
N LEU A 101 -16.79 -0.06 -4.62
CA LEU A 101 -17.47 1.13 -5.11
C LEU A 101 -18.22 0.90 -6.42
N GLY A 102 -18.12 -0.30 -7.04
CA GLY A 102 -18.78 -0.61 -8.30
C GLY A 102 -18.33 0.26 -9.48
N LYS A 103 -17.04 0.65 -9.50
CA LYS A 103 -16.47 1.48 -10.57
C LYS A 103 -15.91 0.62 -11.70
N THR A 104 -15.58 1.25 -12.82
CA THR A 104 -14.75 0.64 -13.86
C THR A 104 -13.28 0.63 -13.46
N HIS A 105 -12.46 -0.18 -14.13
CA HIS A 105 -11.02 -0.19 -13.96
C HIS A 105 -10.39 1.14 -14.31
N GLY A 106 -9.32 1.51 -13.59
CA GLY A 106 -8.58 2.76 -13.80
C GLY A 106 -7.20 2.76 -13.15
N GLY A 107 -6.54 3.90 -13.17
CA GLY A 107 -5.22 4.12 -12.56
C GLY A 107 -5.30 4.75 -11.16
N LEU A 108 -4.18 4.74 -10.42
CA LEU A 108 -4.09 5.36 -9.09
C LEU A 108 -4.49 6.85 -9.08
N ASP A 109 -4.21 7.57 -10.17
CA ASP A 109 -4.49 9.00 -10.31
C ASP A 109 -5.99 9.30 -10.49
N ASP A 110 -6.80 8.29 -10.81
CA ASP A 110 -8.25 8.44 -10.98
C ASP A 110 -9.01 8.53 -9.63
N GLY A 111 -8.29 8.51 -8.52
CA GLY A 111 -8.83 8.66 -7.17
C GLY A 111 -9.80 7.54 -6.81
N LEU A 112 -11.08 7.88 -6.61
CA LEU A 112 -12.17 6.94 -6.31
C LEU A 112 -12.92 6.46 -7.56
N ASN A 113 -12.57 6.93 -8.77
CA ASN A 113 -13.20 6.52 -10.03
C ASN A 113 -12.49 5.32 -10.67
N ARG A 114 -12.04 4.36 -9.84
CA ARG A 114 -11.42 3.10 -10.22
C ARG A 114 -11.85 1.99 -9.26
N HIS A 115 -11.48 0.75 -9.51
CA HIS A 115 -11.51 -0.26 -8.45
C HIS A 115 -10.51 0.14 -7.36
N LEU A 116 -10.85 0.00 -6.11
CA LEU A 116 -9.89 0.32 -5.03
C LEU A 116 -8.66 -0.58 -5.09
N GLY A 117 -8.80 -1.76 -5.68
CA GLY A 117 -7.72 -2.71 -5.89
C GLY A 117 -6.79 -2.42 -7.07
N ASP A 118 -7.09 -1.43 -7.92
CA ASP A 118 -6.25 -1.11 -9.07
C ASP A 118 -5.03 -0.29 -8.60
N LEU A 119 -3.86 -0.92 -8.56
CA LEU A 119 -2.61 -0.28 -8.13
C LEU A 119 -1.74 0.14 -9.33
N GLY A 120 -2.22 -0.14 -10.56
CA GLY A 120 -1.51 0.18 -11.80
C GLY A 120 -0.41 -0.82 -12.12
N ASN A 121 0.79 -0.35 -12.39
CA ASN A 121 1.91 -1.18 -12.80
C ASN A 121 3.07 -1.15 -11.81
N ILE A 122 3.73 -2.30 -11.66
CA ILE A 122 5.10 -2.41 -11.17
C ILE A 122 6.03 -2.65 -12.37
N GLU A 123 7.30 -2.31 -12.26
CA GLU A 123 8.26 -2.43 -13.36
C GLU A 123 9.46 -3.27 -12.94
N ALA A 124 9.73 -4.30 -13.73
CA ALA A 124 10.89 -5.17 -13.55
C ALA A 124 12.06 -4.71 -14.42
N ASP A 125 13.25 -4.72 -13.84
CA ASP A 125 14.52 -4.41 -14.54
C ASP A 125 14.87 -5.49 -15.58
N LYS A 126 15.99 -5.28 -16.30
CA LYS A 126 16.52 -6.23 -17.30
C LYS A 126 16.83 -7.62 -16.75
N ASN A 127 16.99 -7.77 -15.44
CA ASN A 127 17.28 -9.03 -14.75
C ASN A 127 16.00 -9.67 -14.17
N GLY A 128 14.84 -9.03 -14.34
CA GLY A 128 13.56 -9.50 -13.82
C GLY A 128 13.33 -9.18 -12.34
N ASN A 129 14.06 -8.22 -11.76
CA ASN A 129 13.86 -7.76 -10.39
C ASN A 129 12.99 -6.49 -10.38
N CYS A 130 12.10 -6.42 -9.41
CA CYS A 130 11.27 -5.26 -9.13
C CYS A 130 11.43 -4.85 -7.67
N GLU A 131 12.03 -3.70 -7.43
CA GLU A 131 12.15 -3.06 -6.12
C GLU A 131 11.51 -1.67 -6.23
N THR A 132 10.35 -1.50 -5.62
CA THR A 132 9.62 -0.24 -5.70
C THR A 132 8.76 0.02 -4.47
N THR A 133 8.36 1.28 -4.29
CA THR A 133 7.40 1.68 -3.26
C THR A 133 6.30 2.53 -3.88
N MET A 134 5.08 2.42 -3.33
CA MET A 134 3.96 3.27 -3.73
C MET A 134 3.09 3.64 -2.53
N TYR A 135 2.59 4.86 -2.52
CA TYR A 135 1.60 5.32 -1.55
C TYR A 135 0.20 5.19 -2.13
N VAL A 136 -0.65 4.46 -1.43
CA VAL A 136 -2.02 4.18 -1.89
C VAL A 136 -3.02 4.72 -0.87
N LYS A 137 -3.94 5.57 -1.36
CA LYS A 137 -5.01 6.14 -0.53
C LYS A 137 -6.25 5.24 -0.52
N HIS A 138 -7.09 5.45 0.49
CA HIS A 138 -8.42 4.85 0.64
C HIS A 138 -8.42 3.35 0.95
N LEU A 139 -7.28 2.71 1.16
CA LEU A 139 -7.15 1.34 1.64
C LEU A 139 -6.77 1.31 3.12
N ARG A 140 -7.15 0.22 3.81
CA ARG A 140 -6.89 0.06 5.25
C ARG A 140 -6.45 -1.36 5.58
N LEU A 141 -5.69 -1.51 6.67
CA LEU A 141 -5.33 -2.81 7.25
C LEU A 141 -6.24 -3.20 8.43
N ARG A 142 -7.09 -2.27 8.90
CA ARG A 142 -8.01 -2.49 10.03
C ARG A 142 -9.39 -1.89 9.75
N GLY A 143 -10.37 -2.31 10.57
CA GLY A 143 -11.76 -1.89 10.43
C GLY A 143 -12.48 -2.61 9.29
N ASN A 144 -13.74 -2.24 9.05
CA ASN A 144 -14.60 -2.96 8.09
C ASN A 144 -14.59 -2.33 6.69
N LYS A 145 -14.33 -1.01 6.60
CA LYS A 145 -14.40 -0.29 5.34
C LYS A 145 -13.05 -0.29 4.63
N TYR A 146 -13.03 -0.78 3.39
CA TYR A 146 -11.85 -0.79 2.52
C TYR A 146 -10.64 -1.57 3.07
N ASN A 147 -10.92 -2.51 3.99
CA ASN A 147 -9.91 -3.38 4.57
C ASN A 147 -9.44 -4.41 3.53
N ILE A 148 -8.12 -4.52 3.41
CA ILE A 148 -7.48 -5.42 2.44
C ILE A 148 -6.88 -6.68 3.07
N MET A 149 -6.94 -6.81 4.39
CA MET A 149 -6.50 -8.03 5.08
C MET A 149 -7.35 -9.23 4.67
N GLY A 150 -6.71 -10.37 4.39
CA GLY A 150 -7.38 -11.57 3.90
C GLY A 150 -7.75 -11.52 2.40
N ARG A 151 -7.51 -10.42 1.69
CA ARG A 151 -7.58 -10.34 0.22
C ARG A 151 -6.26 -10.79 -0.39
N SER A 152 -6.14 -10.78 -1.72
CA SER A 152 -4.89 -11.17 -2.37
C SER A 152 -4.26 -10.04 -3.18
N ILE A 153 -2.95 -9.99 -3.15
CA ILE A 153 -2.13 -9.32 -4.16
C ILE A 153 -2.04 -10.25 -5.38
N VAL A 154 -2.20 -9.68 -6.57
CA VAL A 154 -2.00 -10.39 -7.83
C VAL A 154 -1.07 -9.58 -8.74
N VAL A 155 -0.10 -10.28 -9.33
CA VAL A 155 0.80 -9.76 -10.37
C VAL A 155 0.40 -10.37 -11.70
N HIS A 156 0.32 -9.54 -12.74
CA HIS A 156 -0.10 -9.93 -14.08
C HIS A 156 1.07 -10.04 -15.07
N ALA A 157 0.84 -10.75 -16.17
CA ALA A 157 1.88 -11.00 -17.17
C ALA A 157 2.19 -9.79 -18.04
N ASP A 158 1.20 -8.94 -18.28
CA ASP A 158 1.26 -7.83 -19.20
C ASP A 158 1.05 -6.49 -18.50
N PRO A 159 1.42 -5.37 -19.13
CA PRO A 159 1.15 -4.04 -18.61
C PRO A 159 -0.36 -3.79 -18.44
N ASP A 160 -0.72 -3.13 -17.35
CA ASP A 160 -2.04 -2.53 -17.14
C ASP A 160 -2.15 -1.24 -17.97
N ASP A 161 -3.19 -1.11 -18.79
CA ASP A 161 -3.47 0.07 -19.61
C ASP A 161 -4.23 1.18 -18.86
N LEU A 162 -4.54 0.96 -17.57
CA LEU A 162 -5.21 1.91 -16.68
C LEU A 162 -6.62 2.32 -17.15
N GLY A 163 -7.33 1.40 -17.82
CA GLY A 163 -8.66 1.66 -18.37
C GLY A 163 -8.65 2.48 -19.67
N LYS A 164 -7.48 2.68 -20.30
CA LYS A 164 -7.30 3.56 -21.47
C LYS A 164 -7.16 2.78 -22.79
N GLY A 165 -7.31 1.48 -22.77
CA GLY A 165 -7.15 0.60 -23.94
C GLY A 165 -8.31 0.65 -24.95
N GLY A 166 -9.40 1.37 -24.68
CA GLY A 166 -10.50 1.59 -25.62
C GLY A 166 -11.40 0.38 -25.88
N ASN A 167 -11.33 -0.65 -25.05
CA ASN A 167 -12.18 -1.84 -25.14
C ASN A 167 -12.79 -2.22 -23.78
N MET A 168 -13.76 -3.15 -23.78
CA MET A 168 -14.48 -3.55 -22.57
C MET A 168 -13.58 -4.26 -21.54
N GLU A 169 -12.55 -4.99 -22.00
CA GLU A 169 -11.61 -5.68 -21.10
C GLU A 169 -10.71 -4.67 -20.37
N SER A 170 -10.30 -3.60 -21.06
CA SER A 170 -9.61 -2.47 -20.43
C SER A 170 -10.37 -1.89 -19.23
N LEU A 171 -11.68 -1.73 -19.39
CA LEU A 171 -12.55 -1.19 -18.32
C LEU A 171 -12.85 -2.19 -17.18
N LYS A 172 -12.41 -3.45 -17.33
CA LYS A 172 -12.56 -4.52 -16.32
C LYS A 172 -11.24 -4.88 -15.66
N THR A 173 -10.16 -5.00 -16.43
CA THR A 173 -8.91 -5.63 -16.00
C THR A 173 -7.65 -4.86 -16.42
N GLY A 174 -7.81 -3.75 -17.17
CA GLY A 174 -6.67 -3.01 -17.72
C GLY A 174 -5.90 -3.78 -18.79
N ASN A 175 -6.50 -4.80 -19.42
CA ASN A 175 -5.85 -5.70 -20.39
C ASN A 175 -4.53 -6.33 -19.85
N ALA A 176 -4.39 -6.45 -18.53
CA ALA A 176 -3.15 -6.87 -17.87
C ALA A 176 -2.77 -8.35 -18.06
N GLY A 177 -3.63 -9.12 -18.71
CA GLY A 177 -3.36 -10.50 -19.13
C GLY A 177 -3.40 -11.51 -17.97
N LYS A 178 -2.62 -12.59 -18.11
CA LYS A 178 -2.63 -13.72 -17.17
C LYS A 178 -2.09 -13.33 -15.80
N ARG A 179 -2.62 -13.95 -14.74
CA ARG A 179 -2.11 -13.86 -13.38
C ARG A 179 -0.88 -14.75 -13.24
N ILE A 180 0.28 -14.19 -12.93
CA ILE A 180 1.57 -14.93 -12.86
C ILE A 180 2.07 -15.13 -11.45
N GLY A 181 1.48 -14.45 -10.48
CA GLY A 181 1.77 -14.61 -9.06
C GLY A 181 0.67 -14.01 -8.22
N CYS A 182 0.38 -14.63 -7.08
CA CYS A 182 -0.58 -14.13 -6.11
C CYS A 182 -0.22 -14.55 -4.69
N ALA A 183 -0.67 -13.80 -3.71
CA ALA A 183 -0.53 -14.15 -2.30
C ALA A 183 -1.60 -13.47 -1.45
N VAL A 184 -2.03 -14.15 -0.40
CA VAL A 184 -2.96 -13.56 0.59
C VAL A 184 -2.22 -12.52 1.42
N ILE A 185 -2.89 -11.39 1.69
CA ILE A 185 -2.40 -10.35 2.59
C ILE A 185 -2.70 -10.80 4.02
N GLY A 186 -1.67 -11.21 4.74
CA GLY A 186 -1.72 -11.56 6.15
C GLY A 186 -1.06 -10.51 7.04
N TYR A 187 -1.20 -10.64 8.36
CA TYR A 187 -0.43 -9.83 9.30
C TYR A 187 1.05 -10.17 9.23
N LYS A 188 1.93 -9.17 9.20
CA LYS A 188 3.38 -9.38 9.17
C LYS A 188 3.92 -9.86 10.53
N THR A 189 3.30 -9.39 11.61
CA THR A 189 3.63 -9.81 12.98
C THR A 189 2.35 -10.16 13.73
N GLY A 190 2.45 -11.08 14.73
CA GLY A 190 1.33 -11.34 15.62
C GLY A 190 1.03 -10.12 16.47
N TYR A 191 -0.21 -9.66 16.41
CA TYR A 191 -0.73 -8.67 17.36
C TYR A 191 -1.47 -9.45 18.43
N TYR A 192 -0.97 -9.40 19.67
CA TYR A 192 -1.70 -9.89 20.82
C TYR A 192 -2.71 -8.79 21.18
N PHE A 193 -3.99 -9.10 21.07
CA PHE A 193 -5.09 -8.28 21.54
C PHE A 193 -5.26 -8.42 23.05
#